data_a3046fa0fa8637ab9d5c3d2b1e0c55eb
#
_entry.id   a3046fa0fa8637ab9d5c3d2b1e0c55eb
#
_cell.length_a   1.000
_cell.length_b   1.000
_cell.length_c   1.000
_cell.angle_alpha   90.00
_cell.angle_beta   90.00
_cell.angle_gamma   90.00
#
_symmetry.space_group_name_H-M   'P 1'
#
loop_
_entity.id
_entity.type
_entity.pdbx_description
1 polymer ?
#
loop_
_entity_poly.entity_id
_entity_poly.type
_entity_poly.pdbx_seq_one_letter_code
_entity_poly.pdbx_strand_id
1 'polypeptide(L)'
;MKIKQVEELVGITSKNIRFYEKSGLIHPKRNEENGYREYNEEDVRLLKLVKMFRMLDMPIEQIKLMLFETDELDNLLVKQEKALEKKLANTKCAIDLCENLRKTHKTIADIDVDSYLNQTEKV
;
A
#
# COMPACT_ATOMS: atom_id res chain seq x y z
N MET A 1 12.93 11.70 -19.66
CA MET A 1 12.60 12.65 -18.57
C MET A 1 13.46 12.38 -17.34
N LYS A 2 13.76 13.40 -16.61
CA LYS A 2 14.46 13.28 -15.33
C LYS A 2 13.47 12.98 -14.20
N ILE A 3 13.97 12.47 -13.10
CA ILE A 3 13.14 12.04 -11.98
C ILE A 3 12.23 13.16 -11.44
N LYS A 4 12.69 14.39 -11.41
CA LYS A 4 11.88 15.50 -10.92
C LYS A 4 10.69 15.81 -11.80
N GLN A 5 10.85 15.67 -13.12
CA GLN A 5 9.73 15.82 -14.06
C GLN A 5 8.69 14.72 -13.85
N VAL A 6 9.16 13.50 -13.63
CA VAL A 6 8.29 12.35 -13.35
C VAL A 6 7.54 12.55 -12.04
N GLU A 7 8.23 13.04 -11.01
CA GLU A 7 7.64 13.36 -9.72
C GLU A 7 6.45 14.33 -9.87
N GLU A 8 6.63 15.37 -10.68
CA GLU A 8 5.56 16.34 -10.95
C GLU A 8 4.41 15.73 -11.76
N LEU A 9 4.74 14.93 -12.78
CA LEU A 9 3.74 14.33 -13.64
C LEU A 9 2.86 13.30 -12.93
N VAL A 10 3.46 12.49 -12.08
CA VAL A 10 2.76 11.35 -11.46
C VAL A 10 2.25 11.68 -10.06
N GLY A 11 2.92 12.61 -9.39
CA GLY A 11 2.58 12.93 -8.01
C GLY A 11 3.07 11.89 -7.02
N ILE A 12 4.25 11.32 -7.29
CA ILE A 12 4.97 10.40 -6.42
C ILE A 12 6.31 11.05 -6.08
N THR A 13 6.75 10.93 -4.83
CA THR A 13 8.05 11.49 -4.43
C THR A 13 9.20 10.75 -5.12
N SER A 14 10.32 11.45 -5.33
CA SER A 14 11.53 10.84 -5.89
C SER A 14 11.98 9.64 -5.07
N LYS A 15 11.84 9.71 -3.76
CA LYS A 15 12.15 8.61 -2.85
C LYS A 15 11.32 7.36 -3.18
N ASN A 16 10.03 7.53 -3.37
CA ASN A 16 9.14 6.41 -3.70
C ASN A 16 9.38 5.89 -5.12
N ILE A 17 9.69 6.77 -6.07
CA ILE A 17 10.03 6.34 -7.43
C ILE A 17 11.25 5.42 -7.39
N ARG A 18 12.29 5.79 -6.65
CA ARG A 18 13.49 4.96 -6.49
C ARG A 18 13.17 3.65 -5.77
N PHE A 19 12.29 3.69 -4.79
CA PHE A 19 11.83 2.48 -4.10
C PHE A 19 11.13 1.52 -5.06
N TYR A 20 10.28 2.03 -5.94
CA TYR A 20 9.59 1.20 -6.93
C TYR A 20 10.54 0.62 -7.97
N GLU A 21 11.57 1.37 -8.34
CA GLU A 21 12.63 0.83 -9.19
C GLU A 21 13.36 -0.32 -8.49
N LYS A 22 13.74 -0.11 -7.24
CA LYS A 22 14.42 -1.12 -6.43
C LYS A 22 13.55 -2.37 -6.25
N SER A 23 12.24 -2.19 -6.14
CA SER A 23 11.27 -3.28 -6.00
C SER A 23 11.02 -4.02 -7.32
N GLY A 24 11.54 -3.53 -8.43
CA GLY A 24 11.39 -4.17 -9.74
C GLY A 24 10.12 -3.79 -10.48
N LEU A 25 9.45 -2.71 -10.08
CA LEU A 25 8.24 -2.25 -10.75
C LEU A 25 8.51 -1.42 -11.98
N ILE A 26 9.64 -0.73 -12.04
CA ILE A 26 10.09 0.01 -13.21
C ILE A 26 11.59 -0.22 -13.42
N HIS A 27 12.03 -0.04 -14.65
CA HIS A 27 13.43 -0.25 -15.05
C HIS A 27 13.87 0.88 -15.98
N PRO A 28 14.07 2.11 -15.45
CA PRO A 28 14.49 3.23 -16.29
C PRO A 28 15.90 3.01 -16.80
N LYS A 29 16.15 3.49 -18.01
CA LYS A 29 17.48 3.43 -18.59
C LYS A 29 18.36 4.49 -17.95
N ARG A 30 19.66 4.22 -17.91
CA ARG A 30 20.64 5.21 -17.45
C ARG A 30 21.26 5.88 -18.67
N ASN A 31 21.47 7.18 -18.56
CA ASN A 31 22.19 7.93 -19.56
C ASN A 31 23.66 7.51 -19.53
N GLU A 32 24.22 7.13 -20.67
CA GLU A 32 25.59 6.63 -20.78
C GLU A 32 26.63 7.71 -20.46
N GLU A 33 26.31 8.97 -20.73
CA GLU A 33 27.26 10.08 -20.53
C GLU A 33 27.38 10.50 -19.09
N ASN A 34 26.27 10.57 -18.35
CA ASN A 34 26.26 11.14 -16.99
C ASN A 34 25.77 10.16 -15.92
N GLY A 35 25.33 8.96 -16.30
CA GLY A 35 24.87 7.94 -15.36
C GLY A 35 23.53 8.22 -14.72
N TYR A 36 22.87 9.32 -15.05
CA TYR A 36 21.54 9.62 -14.51
C TYR A 36 20.45 8.79 -15.17
N ARG A 37 19.39 8.54 -14.43
CA ARG A 37 18.24 7.78 -14.93
C ARG A 37 17.45 8.63 -15.93
N GLU A 38 17.02 7.97 -17.01
CA GLU A 38 16.13 8.55 -18.01
C GLU A 38 14.82 7.78 -18.00
N TYR A 39 13.72 8.46 -17.74
CA TYR A 39 12.39 7.88 -17.68
C TYR A 39 11.66 8.13 -18.98
N ASN A 40 11.03 7.09 -19.53
CA ASN A 40 10.24 7.20 -20.75
C ASN A 40 8.74 7.19 -20.43
N GLU A 41 7.91 7.28 -21.47
CA GLU A 41 6.45 7.31 -21.30
C GLU A 41 5.92 6.01 -20.67
N GLU A 42 6.54 4.88 -20.99
CA GLU A 42 6.15 3.60 -20.41
C GLU A 42 6.43 3.58 -18.90
N ASP A 43 7.56 4.10 -18.47
CA ASP A 43 7.89 4.21 -17.05
C ASP A 43 6.86 5.07 -16.33
N VAL A 44 6.45 6.19 -16.94
CA VAL A 44 5.44 7.08 -16.37
C VAL A 44 4.10 6.36 -16.24
N ARG A 45 3.71 5.61 -17.27
CA ARG A 45 2.46 4.84 -17.23
C ARG A 45 2.49 3.80 -16.12
N LEU A 46 3.59 3.07 -16.00
CA LEU A 46 3.74 2.06 -14.94
C LEU A 46 3.65 2.69 -13.56
N LEU A 47 4.30 3.85 -13.36
CA LEU A 47 4.22 4.56 -12.10
C LEU A 47 2.81 5.02 -11.76
N LYS A 48 2.07 5.47 -12.77
CA LYS A 48 0.66 5.84 -12.58
C LYS A 48 -0.19 4.63 -12.19
N LEU A 49 0.05 3.49 -12.81
CA LEU A 49 -0.63 2.24 -12.44
C LEU A 49 -0.29 1.82 -11.01
N VAL A 50 1.00 1.89 -10.64
CA VAL A 50 1.43 1.58 -9.28
C VAL A 50 0.73 2.50 -8.28
N LYS A 51 0.68 3.80 -8.56
CA LYS A 51 0.01 4.77 -7.70
C LYS A 51 -1.46 4.42 -7.52
N MET A 52 -2.14 4.10 -8.61
CA MET A 52 -3.56 3.72 -8.57
C MET A 52 -3.79 2.48 -7.71
N PHE A 53 -2.99 1.43 -7.92
CA PHE A 53 -3.13 0.20 -7.14
C PHE A 53 -2.77 0.40 -5.66
N ARG A 54 -1.82 1.29 -5.37
CA ARG A 54 -1.51 1.64 -3.98
C ARG A 54 -2.67 2.38 -3.31
N MET A 55 -3.46 3.12 -4.07
CA MET A 55 -4.68 3.74 -3.56
C MET A 55 -5.73 2.70 -3.14
N LEU A 56 -5.66 1.51 -3.72
CA LEU A 56 -6.49 0.37 -3.33
C LEU A 56 -5.90 -0.40 -2.15
N ASP A 57 -4.84 0.12 -1.54
CA ASP A 57 -4.13 -0.52 -0.43
C ASP A 57 -3.53 -1.88 -0.84
N MET A 58 -3.20 -2.02 -2.11
CA MET A 58 -2.66 -3.27 -2.64
C MET A 58 -1.16 -3.37 -2.32
N PRO A 59 -0.69 -4.51 -1.79
CA PRO A 59 0.74 -4.69 -1.51
C PRO A 59 1.58 -4.68 -2.79
N ILE A 60 2.83 -4.23 -2.67
CA ILE A 60 3.78 -4.14 -3.79
C ILE A 60 3.90 -5.48 -4.53
N GLU A 61 3.98 -6.59 -3.79
CA GLU A 61 4.10 -7.93 -4.38
C GLU A 61 2.92 -8.27 -5.29
N GLN A 62 1.71 -7.90 -4.90
CA GLN A 62 0.53 -8.12 -5.72
C GLN A 62 0.50 -7.20 -6.93
N ILE A 63 0.92 -5.94 -6.77
CA ILE A 63 1.01 -5.00 -7.88
C ILE A 63 1.97 -5.55 -8.94
N LYS A 64 3.12 -6.04 -8.51
CA LYS A 64 4.12 -6.61 -9.40
C LYS A 64 3.57 -7.82 -10.15
N LEU A 65 2.85 -8.68 -9.45
CA LEU A 65 2.19 -9.84 -10.04
C LEU A 65 1.19 -9.40 -11.12
N MET A 66 0.36 -8.41 -10.83
CA MET A 66 -0.63 -7.90 -11.78
C MET A 66 0.00 -7.28 -13.01
N LEU A 67 1.09 -6.55 -12.84
CA LEU A 67 1.72 -5.85 -13.95
C LEU A 67 2.50 -6.76 -14.88
N PHE A 68 3.10 -7.83 -14.36
CA PHE A 68 4.11 -8.59 -15.11
C PHE A 68 3.86 -10.09 -15.22
N GLU A 69 3.04 -10.68 -14.37
CA GLU A 69 2.94 -12.14 -14.29
C GLU A 69 1.56 -12.73 -14.59
N THR A 70 0.52 -11.91 -14.60
CA THR A 70 -0.83 -12.40 -14.85
C THR A 70 -1.69 -11.31 -15.48
N ASP A 71 -2.68 -11.71 -16.24
CA ASP A 71 -3.74 -10.83 -16.74
C ASP A 71 -5.08 -11.12 -16.05
N GLU A 72 -5.06 -11.84 -14.94
CA GLU A 72 -6.26 -12.14 -14.16
C GLU A 72 -6.63 -10.98 -13.23
N LEU A 73 -6.81 -9.81 -13.82
CA LEU A 73 -7.12 -8.58 -13.09
C LEU A 73 -8.35 -8.73 -12.19
N ASP A 74 -9.43 -9.30 -12.73
CA ASP A 74 -10.67 -9.42 -11.98
C ASP A 74 -10.51 -10.25 -10.71
N ASN A 75 -9.85 -11.40 -10.82
CA ASN A 75 -9.64 -12.28 -9.68
C ASN A 75 -8.83 -11.61 -8.58
N LEU A 76 -7.79 -10.87 -8.95
CA LEU A 76 -6.96 -10.16 -7.98
C LEU A 76 -7.70 -9.00 -7.33
N LEU A 77 -8.56 -8.31 -8.09
CA LEU A 77 -9.39 -7.24 -7.52
C LEU A 77 -10.44 -7.78 -6.57
N VAL A 78 -11.06 -8.90 -6.89
CA VAL A 78 -12.02 -9.56 -5.99
C VAL A 78 -11.33 -9.94 -4.68
N LYS A 79 -10.12 -10.49 -4.77
CA LYS A 79 -9.34 -10.85 -3.60
C LYS A 79 -9.01 -9.62 -2.76
N GLN A 80 -8.67 -8.49 -3.41
CA GLN A 80 -8.37 -7.25 -2.71
C GLN A 80 -9.62 -6.68 -2.05
N GLU A 81 -10.77 -6.74 -2.71
CA GLU A 81 -12.03 -6.32 -2.10
C GLU A 81 -12.31 -7.07 -0.80
N LYS A 82 -12.12 -8.39 -0.81
CA LYS A 82 -12.31 -9.22 0.38
C LYS A 82 -11.34 -8.84 1.50
N ALA A 83 -10.09 -8.57 1.15
CA ALA A 83 -9.10 -8.14 2.13
C ALA A 83 -9.49 -6.80 2.76
N LEU A 84 -10.01 -5.87 1.95
CA LEU A 84 -10.46 -4.57 2.42
C LEU A 84 -11.71 -4.67 3.30
N GLU A 85 -12.64 -5.55 2.95
CA GLU A 85 -13.83 -5.82 3.75
C GLU A 85 -13.45 -6.35 5.14
N LYS A 86 -12.49 -7.26 5.19
CA LYS A 86 -11.97 -7.79 6.45
C LYS A 86 -11.30 -6.69 7.27
N LYS A 87 -10.50 -5.87 6.63
CA LYS A 87 -9.84 -4.74 7.27
C LYS A 87 -10.85 -3.75 7.83
N LEU A 88 -11.92 -3.49 7.07
CA LEU A 88 -13.00 -2.60 7.51
C LEU A 88 -13.68 -3.15 8.77
N ALA A 89 -14.02 -4.44 8.78
CA ALA A 89 -14.63 -5.09 9.94
C ALA A 89 -13.72 -5.04 11.15
N ASN A 90 -12.42 -5.33 10.97
CA ASN A 90 -11.45 -5.27 12.05
C ASN A 90 -11.29 -3.85 12.60
N THR A 91 -11.30 -2.86 11.71
CA THR A 91 -11.20 -1.45 12.09
C THR A 91 -12.42 -1.04 12.91
N LYS A 92 -13.60 -1.47 12.50
CA LYS A 92 -14.83 -1.18 13.26
C LYS A 92 -14.78 -1.78 14.65
N CYS A 93 -14.33 -3.04 14.77
CA CYS A 93 -14.16 -3.70 16.06
C CYS A 93 -13.18 -2.93 16.95
N ALA A 94 -12.08 -2.44 16.38
CA ALA A 94 -11.10 -1.66 17.12
C ALA A 94 -11.69 -0.35 17.63
N ILE A 95 -12.49 0.32 16.81
CA ILE A 95 -13.18 1.55 17.21
C ILE A 95 -14.16 1.27 18.36
N ASP A 96 -14.94 0.20 18.26
CA ASP A 96 -15.88 -0.18 19.30
C ASP A 96 -15.16 -0.47 20.62
N LEU A 97 -14.00 -1.14 20.55
CA LEU A 97 -13.18 -1.40 21.72
C LEU A 97 -12.65 -0.12 22.34
N CYS A 98 -12.18 0.84 21.52
CA CYS A 98 -11.76 2.15 22.01
C CYS A 98 -12.89 2.85 22.76
N GLU A 99 -14.09 2.85 22.21
CA GLU A 99 -15.26 3.47 22.84
C GLU A 99 -15.58 2.80 24.17
N ASN A 100 -15.58 1.47 24.19
CA ASN A 100 -15.84 0.70 25.41
C ASN A 100 -14.82 1.04 26.48
N LEU A 101 -13.54 1.02 26.15
CA LEU A 101 -12.47 1.35 27.10
C LEU A 101 -12.61 2.75 27.66
N ARG A 102 -12.94 3.73 26.80
CA ARG A 102 -13.13 5.12 27.23
C ARG A 102 -14.29 5.28 28.21
N LYS A 103 -15.36 4.52 27.99
CA LYS A 103 -16.57 4.63 28.81
C LYS A 103 -16.46 3.91 30.14
N THR A 104 -15.69 2.83 30.21
CA THR A 104 -15.65 1.95 31.36
C THR A 104 -14.40 2.09 32.23
N HIS A 105 -13.31 2.65 31.66
CA HIS A 105 -12.04 2.76 32.36
C HIS A 105 -11.47 4.17 32.28
N LYS A 106 -10.86 4.64 33.34
CA LYS A 106 -10.23 5.97 33.36
C LYS A 106 -8.72 5.90 33.42
N THR A 107 -8.16 4.76 33.82
CA THR A 107 -6.72 4.57 33.93
C THR A 107 -6.37 3.19 33.39
N ILE A 108 -5.12 3.02 32.98
CA ILE A 108 -4.61 1.73 32.47
C ILE A 108 -4.63 0.69 33.61
N ALA A 109 -4.41 1.13 34.86
CA ALA A 109 -4.31 0.24 36.00
C ALA A 109 -5.59 -0.54 36.30
N ASP A 110 -6.77 -0.01 35.93
CA ASP A 110 -8.04 -0.66 36.23
C ASP A 110 -8.55 -1.55 35.09
N ILE A 111 -7.78 -1.71 34.02
CA ILE A 111 -8.18 -2.55 32.88
C ILE A 111 -7.90 -4.03 33.17
N ASP A 112 -8.94 -4.87 33.06
CA ASP A 112 -8.79 -6.32 33.10
C ASP A 112 -8.38 -6.78 31.70
N VAL A 113 -7.07 -6.82 31.46
CA VAL A 113 -6.49 -7.11 30.14
C VAL A 113 -6.94 -8.48 29.59
N ASP A 114 -6.94 -9.49 30.45
CA ASP A 114 -7.29 -10.85 29.99
C ASP A 114 -8.73 -10.95 29.50
N SER A 115 -9.64 -10.22 30.12
CA SER A 115 -11.03 -10.17 29.70
C SER A 115 -11.15 -9.65 28.25
N TYR A 116 -10.38 -8.62 27.90
CA TYR A 116 -10.39 -8.05 26.56
C TYR A 116 -9.68 -8.95 25.55
N LEU A 117 -8.55 -9.53 25.93
CA LEU A 117 -7.80 -10.41 25.02
C LEU A 117 -8.59 -11.67 24.66
N ASN A 118 -9.35 -12.21 25.59
CA ASN A 118 -10.18 -13.37 25.33
C ASN A 118 -11.30 -13.09 24.32
N GLN A 119 -11.73 -11.83 24.22
CA GLN A 119 -12.73 -11.40 23.26
C GLN A 119 -12.15 -11.12 21.87
N THR A 120 -10.85 -10.80 21.79
CA THR A 120 -10.18 -10.37 20.56
C THR A 120 -8.99 -11.22 20.19
N GLU A 121 -8.98 -12.48 20.59
CA GLU A 121 -7.83 -13.39 20.42
C GLU A 121 -7.42 -13.65 18.98
N LYS A 122 -8.25 -13.30 18.02
CA LYS A 122 -7.99 -13.56 16.61
C LYS A 122 -7.44 -12.35 15.85
N VAL A 123 -6.82 -11.49 16.55
CA VAL A 123 -6.18 -10.31 15.95
C VAL A 123 -4.97 -10.72 15.10
#